data_8cd06169a7ad72dece9716f9e26e0829
#
_entry.id   8cd06169a7ad72dece9716f9e26e0829
#
_cell.length_a   1.000
_cell.length_b   1.000
_cell.length_c   1.000
_cell.angle_alpha   90.00
_cell.angle_beta   90.00
_cell.angle_gamma   90.00
#
_symmetry.space_group_name_H-M   'P 1'
#
loop_
_entity.id
_entity.type
_entity.pdbx_description
1 polymer ?
#
loop_
_entity_poly.entity_id
_entity_poly.type
_entity_poly.pdbx_seq_one_letter_code
_entity_poly.pdbx_strand_id
1 'polypeptide(L)'
;APALEGESFSSQAALDHRLQELDGTSDKSNLGANTLLAVSLAFARATACSRKISLHQYFSEILEVEPGMPRMTVNLFSGGKHAGEQVSIQDVLIVPNAESIKDSLASVYEVYQSAADGMLERFGMRALTADEGGLAPSFENSIQVLEEACSAIERAGLKPGQEMHLAVDVASSHFYKESKYELDGESLTGQEMIQTLNEWASRFPLVSIEDGLHEEAWEFWPKLTQALDNLCLTLGDDFLCTNPGRIRKAVETSACNALLLKLNQVGTLSEGAEACRLAREAGWKVVVSARSGETEDDWLADLAFGWAADYIKVGSITQSERLAKYNRLLEIESSYD
;
A
#
# COMPACT_ATOMS: atom_id res chain seq x y z
N ALA A 1 7.53 -28.54 -7.06
CA ALA A 1 6.56 -29.32 -7.87
C ALA A 1 6.53 -30.80 -7.47
N PRO A 2 7.65 -31.59 -7.45
CA PRO A 2 7.56 -33.04 -7.16
C PRO A 2 6.92 -33.36 -5.79
N ALA A 3 7.13 -32.51 -4.80
CA ALA A 3 6.62 -32.73 -3.44
C ALA A 3 5.08 -32.58 -3.29
N LEU A 4 4.42 -31.98 -4.28
CA LEU A 4 2.97 -31.83 -4.31
C LEU A 4 2.30 -32.73 -5.37
N GLU A 5 3.10 -33.45 -6.16
CA GLU A 5 2.60 -34.28 -7.25
C GLU A 5 1.80 -35.46 -6.71
N GLY A 6 0.53 -35.57 -7.13
CA GLY A 6 -0.37 -36.60 -6.67
C GLY A 6 -1.06 -36.31 -5.33
N GLU A 7 -0.75 -35.22 -4.64
CA GLU A 7 -1.48 -34.80 -3.45
C GLU A 7 -2.81 -34.14 -3.81
N SER A 8 -3.82 -34.27 -2.95
CA SER A 8 -5.12 -33.64 -3.07
C SER A 8 -5.41 -32.79 -1.85
N PHE A 9 -5.89 -31.56 -2.03
CA PHE A 9 -6.18 -30.63 -0.95
C PHE A 9 -7.67 -30.29 -0.91
N SER A 10 -8.27 -30.40 0.27
CA SER A 10 -9.69 -30.11 0.48
C SER A 10 -10.00 -28.62 0.65
N SER A 11 -9.00 -27.79 0.92
CA SER A 11 -9.15 -26.35 1.15
C SER A 11 -7.85 -25.59 0.85
N GLN A 12 -7.97 -24.26 0.73
CA GLN A 12 -6.83 -23.35 0.63
C GLN A 12 -5.89 -23.52 1.83
N ALA A 13 -6.45 -23.53 3.03
CA ALA A 13 -5.68 -23.67 4.27
C ALA A 13 -4.88 -24.97 4.33
N ALA A 14 -5.42 -26.09 3.81
CA ALA A 14 -4.72 -27.36 3.77
C ALA A 14 -3.50 -27.31 2.84
N LEU A 15 -3.64 -26.71 1.66
CA LEU A 15 -2.50 -26.49 0.76
C LEU A 15 -1.48 -25.56 1.37
N ASP A 16 -1.91 -24.41 1.86
CA ASP A 16 -1.02 -23.37 2.40
C ASP A 16 -0.20 -23.89 3.59
N HIS A 17 -0.83 -24.66 4.47
CA HIS A 17 -0.13 -25.36 5.56
C HIS A 17 0.94 -26.33 5.03
N ARG A 18 0.60 -27.12 3.99
CA ARG A 18 1.55 -28.03 3.34
C ARG A 18 2.73 -27.27 2.72
N LEU A 19 2.49 -26.12 2.13
CA LEU A 19 3.56 -25.26 1.59
C LEU A 19 4.50 -24.75 2.69
N GLN A 20 3.96 -24.35 3.84
CA GLN A 20 4.74 -23.93 5.00
C GLN A 20 5.58 -25.08 5.57
N GLU A 21 5.03 -26.30 5.67
CA GLU A 21 5.78 -27.49 6.07
C GLU A 21 6.94 -27.81 5.12
N LEU A 22 6.73 -27.67 3.80
CA LEU A 22 7.75 -27.90 2.78
C LEU A 22 8.88 -26.87 2.83
N ASP A 23 8.58 -25.63 3.16
CA ASP A 23 9.59 -24.62 3.41
C ASP A 23 10.35 -24.90 4.72
N GLY A 24 9.62 -25.16 5.80
CA GLY A 24 10.14 -25.55 7.11
C GLY A 24 10.84 -24.44 7.89
N THR A 25 10.82 -23.19 7.38
CA THR A 25 11.43 -22.02 8.03
C THR A 25 10.36 -20.96 8.35
N SER A 26 10.56 -20.21 9.43
CA SER A 26 9.62 -19.16 9.84
C SER A 26 9.64 -17.94 8.91
N ASP A 27 10.76 -17.70 8.23
CA ASP A 27 11.00 -16.57 7.33
C ASP A 27 10.91 -16.92 5.84
N LYS A 28 10.49 -18.15 5.52
CA LYS A 28 10.36 -18.67 4.15
C LYS A 28 11.69 -18.67 3.37
N SER A 29 12.82 -18.76 4.08
CA SER A 29 14.17 -18.66 3.49
C SER A 29 14.59 -19.86 2.63
N ASN A 30 13.90 -21.00 2.74
CA ASN A 30 14.24 -22.22 2.00
C ASN A 30 13.66 -22.23 0.57
N LEU A 31 12.36 -21.98 0.41
CA LEU A 31 11.70 -21.97 -0.91
C LEU A 31 11.40 -20.54 -1.41
N GLY A 32 11.32 -19.59 -0.51
CA GLY A 32 10.98 -18.19 -0.78
C GLY A 32 9.48 -17.90 -0.80
N ALA A 33 9.08 -16.82 -0.16
CA ALA A 33 7.68 -16.42 -0.03
C ALA A 33 6.99 -16.26 -1.40
N ASN A 34 7.68 -15.70 -2.41
CA ASN A 34 7.11 -15.55 -3.75
C ASN A 34 6.78 -16.90 -4.40
N THR A 35 7.60 -17.93 -4.17
CA THR A 35 7.36 -19.29 -4.71
C THR A 35 6.12 -19.91 -4.06
N LEU A 36 5.98 -19.77 -2.74
CA LEU A 36 4.82 -20.27 -2.00
C LEU A 36 3.56 -19.55 -2.45
N LEU A 37 3.61 -18.22 -2.55
CA LEU A 37 2.48 -17.40 -2.98
C LEU A 37 2.01 -17.75 -4.39
N ALA A 38 2.93 -18.00 -5.33
CA ALA A 38 2.57 -18.40 -6.69
C ALA A 38 1.75 -19.70 -6.71
N VAL A 39 2.10 -20.68 -5.87
CA VAL A 39 1.36 -21.94 -5.76
C VAL A 39 0.03 -21.73 -5.05
N SER A 40 0.01 -20.98 -3.96
CA SER A 40 -1.19 -20.64 -3.20
C SER A 40 -2.23 -19.94 -4.08
N LEU A 41 -1.81 -18.93 -4.88
CA LEU A 41 -2.67 -18.23 -5.85
C LEU A 41 -3.14 -19.12 -7.01
N ALA A 42 -2.26 -19.97 -7.53
CA ALA A 42 -2.65 -20.89 -8.59
C ALA A 42 -3.75 -21.87 -8.14
N PHE A 43 -3.69 -22.35 -6.91
CA PHE A 43 -4.74 -23.18 -6.33
C PHE A 43 -6.05 -22.40 -6.13
N ALA A 44 -5.98 -21.17 -5.64
CA ALA A 44 -7.15 -20.31 -5.50
C ALA A 44 -7.86 -20.10 -6.84
N ARG A 45 -7.13 -19.80 -7.91
CA ARG A 45 -7.65 -19.66 -9.27
C ARG A 45 -8.25 -20.96 -9.80
N ALA A 46 -7.56 -22.07 -9.62
CA ALA A 46 -8.05 -23.38 -10.06
C ALA A 46 -9.35 -23.75 -9.33
N THR A 47 -9.43 -23.48 -8.04
CA THR A 47 -10.62 -23.73 -7.22
C THR A 47 -11.79 -22.84 -7.63
N ALA A 48 -11.58 -21.55 -7.79
CA ALA A 48 -12.60 -20.60 -8.25
C ALA A 48 -13.14 -21.01 -9.63
N CYS A 49 -12.24 -21.32 -10.58
CA CYS A 49 -12.60 -21.79 -11.91
C CYS A 49 -13.43 -23.10 -11.86
N SER A 50 -13.00 -24.09 -11.09
CA SER A 50 -13.69 -25.35 -10.91
C SER A 50 -15.11 -25.19 -10.34
N ARG A 51 -15.26 -24.24 -9.42
CA ARG A 51 -16.54 -23.89 -8.77
C ARG A 51 -17.40 -22.93 -9.60
N LYS A 52 -16.85 -22.40 -10.70
CA LYS A 52 -17.51 -21.39 -11.57
C LYS A 52 -17.90 -20.12 -10.80
N ILE A 53 -17.05 -19.67 -9.91
CA ILE A 53 -17.19 -18.41 -9.19
C ILE A 53 -16.04 -17.47 -9.58
N SER A 54 -16.21 -16.15 -9.35
CA SER A 54 -15.13 -15.19 -9.54
C SER A 54 -14.01 -15.38 -8.51
N LEU A 55 -12.80 -14.89 -8.82
CA LEU A 55 -11.68 -14.99 -7.90
C LEU A 55 -11.93 -14.15 -6.64
N HIS A 56 -12.51 -12.95 -6.77
CA HIS A 56 -12.87 -12.12 -5.62
C HIS A 56 -13.92 -12.77 -4.71
N GLN A 57 -14.88 -13.51 -5.28
CA GLN A 57 -15.84 -14.28 -4.48
C GLN A 57 -15.13 -15.40 -3.70
N TYR A 58 -14.18 -16.11 -4.32
CA TYR A 58 -13.37 -17.08 -3.61
C TYR A 58 -12.54 -16.46 -2.49
N PHE A 59 -11.97 -15.29 -2.72
CA PHE A 59 -11.25 -14.56 -1.68
C PHE A 59 -12.15 -14.12 -0.52
N SER A 60 -13.36 -13.64 -0.81
CA SER A 60 -14.30 -13.24 0.25
C SER A 60 -14.69 -14.44 1.14
N GLU A 61 -14.84 -15.63 0.57
CA GLU A 61 -15.09 -16.85 1.33
C GLU A 61 -13.93 -17.26 2.25
N ILE A 62 -12.65 -17.04 1.82
CA ILE A 62 -11.46 -17.30 2.68
C ILE A 62 -11.47 -16.41 3.93
N LEU A 63 -11.86 -15.16 3.76
CA LEU A 63 -11.88 -14.19 4.87
C LEU A 63 -13.23 -14.14 5.60
N GLU A 64 -14.28 -14.74 5.01
CA GLU A 64 -15.67 -14.74 5.52
C GLU A 64 -16.26 -13.32 5.65
N VAL A 65 -16.06 -12.49 4.62
CA VAL A 65 -16.55 -11.10 4.57
C VAL A 65 -17.33 -10.83 3.30
N GLU A 66 -18.28 -9.90 3.35
CA GLU A 66 -18.90 -9.38 2.14
C GLU A 66 -17.89 -8.54 1.35
N PRO A 67 -17.78 -8.73 0.02
CA PRO A 67 -16.88 -7.94 -0.81
C PRO A 67 -17.22 -6.44 -0.76
N GLY A 68 -16.20 -5.60 -0.93
CA GLY A 68 -16.37 -4.15 -0.93
C GLY A 68 -15.32 -3.44 -1.77
N MET A 69 -15.72 -2.37 -2.47
CA MET A 69 -14.82 -1.63 -3.35
C MET A 69 -13.82 -0.81 -2.54
N PRO A 70 -12.50 -1.02 -2.73
CA PRO A 70 -11.48 -0.24 -2.04
C PRO A 70 -11.37 1.17 -2.62
N ARG A 71 -11.01 2.16 -1.81
CA ARG A 71 -10.53 3.45 -2.31
C ARG A 71 -9.12 3.30 -2.86
N MET A 72 -8.81 4.01 -3.94
CA MET A 72 -7.47 3.99 -4.53
C MET A 72 -6.53 4.95 -3.83
N THR A 73 -5.27 4.54 -3.62
CA THR A 73 -4.15 5.41 -3.30
C THR A 73 -3.15 5.34 -4.46
N VAL A 74 -2.92 6.45 -5.14
CA VAL A 74 -2.25 6.49 -6.44
C VAL A 74 -0.99 7.35 -6.37
N ASN A 75 0.18 6.81 -6.71
CA ASN A 75 1.43 7.56 -6.67
C ASN A 75 1.37 8.75 -7.64
N LEU A 76 1.50 9.96 -7.09
CA LEU A 76 1.63 11.18 -7.87
C LEU A 76 3.09 11.56 -8.04
N PHE A 77 3.81 11.69 -6.92
CA PHE A 77 5.23 12.00 -6.88
C PHE A 77 5.99 10.90 -6.13
N SER A 78 7.14 10.51 -6.68
CA SER A 78 8.03 9.55 -6.06
C SER A 78 9.40 10.17 -5.79
N GLY A 79 9.99 9.77 -4.67
CA GLY A 79 11.32 10.12 -4.21
C GLY A 79 12.04 8.91 -3.63
N GLY A 80 12.90 9.13 -2.64
CA GLY A 80 13.60 8.06 -1.94
C GLY A 80 14.24 7.05 -2.89
N LYS A 81 14.18 5.78 -2.52
CA LYS A 81 14.75 4.70 -3.33
C LYS A 81 14.00 4.44 -4.64
N HIS A 82 12.73 4.83 -4.75
CA HIS A 82 11.94 4.66 -5.97
C HIS A 82 12.38 5.60 -7.11
N ALA A 83 13.07 6.71 -6.80
CA ALA A 83 13.37 7.77 -7.76
C ALA A 83 14.80 8.35 -7.66
N GLY A 84 15.75 7.61 -7.13
CA GLY A 84 17.16 8.03 -7.07
C GLY A 84 17.49 8.98 -5.92
N GLU A 85 16.70 9.00 -4.86
CA GLU A 85 16.95 9.68 -3.58
C GLU A 85 17.05 11.23 -3.70
N GLN A 86 16.36 11.84 -4.69
CA GLN A 86 16.36 13.30 -4.89
C GLN A 86 15.54 14.05 -3.81
N VAL A 87 14.72 13.36 -3.03
CA VAL A 87 14.03 13.84 -1.84
C VAL A 87 13.93 12.67 -0.84
N SER A 88 13.85 12.95 0.45
CA SER A 88 13.97 11.92 1.49
C SER A 88 12.80 10.95 1.51
N ILE A 89 11.54 11.44 1.39
CA ILE A 89 10.32 10.61 1.41
C ILE A 89 10.16 9.80 0.13
N GLN A 90 9.52 8.63 0.25
CA GLN A 90 9.45 7.68 -0.86
C GLN A 90 8.34 8.01 -1.85
N ASP A 91 7.10 8.23 -1.38
CA ASP A 91 5.97 8.53 -2.27
C ASP A 91 4.99 9.53 -1.64
N VAL A 92 4.48 10.44 -2.46
CA VAL A 92 3.27 11.21 -2.17
C VAL A 92 2.16 10.73 -3.11
N LEU A 93 1.08 10.24 -2.50
CA LEU A 93 -0.04 9.62 -3.21
C LEU A 93 -1.26 10.54 -3.16
N ILE A 94 -2.07 10.50 -4.21
CA ILE A 94 -3.40 11.09 -4.26
C ILE A 94 -4.46 10.05 -3.98
N VAL A 95 -5.50 10.46 -3.24
CA VAL A 95 -6.58 9.59 -2.77
C VAL A 95 -7.91 10.24 -3.14
N PRO A 96 -8.54 9.81 -4.25
CA PRO A 96 -9.80 10.38 -4.70
C PRO A 96 -10.94 10.09 -3.71
N ASN A 97 -11.86 11.05 -3.58
CA ASN A 97 -13.06 10.93 -2.77
C ASN A 97 -14.30 10.87 -3.68
N ALA A 98 -14.30 9.99 -4.67
CA ALA A 98 -15.41 9.72 -5.56
C ALA A 98 -16.14 8.43 -5.18
N GLU A 99 -17.40 8.28 -5.62
CA GLU A 99 -18.25 7.13 -5.30
C GLU A 99 -17.94 5.91 -6.18
N SER A 100 -17.36 6.13 -7.38
CA SER A 100 -17.05 5.05 -8.33
C SER A 100 -15.56 4.99 -8.66
N ILE A 101 -15.07 3.80 -9.06
CA ILE A 101 -13.71 3.61 -9.60
C ILE A 101 -13.52 4.43 -10.87
N LYS A 102 -14.54 4.47 -11.72
CA LYS A 102 -14.52 5.26 -12.97
C LYS A 102 -14.27 6.75 -12.71
N ASP A 103 -15.04 7.36 -11.80
CA ASP A 103 -14.91 8.79 -11.49
C ASP A 103 -13.62 9.07 -10.72
N SER A 104 -13.21 8.12 -9.86
CA SER A 104 -11.91 8.17 -9.19
C SER A 104 -10.75 8.21 -10.19
N LEU A 105 -10.74 7.33 -11.19
CA LEU A 105 -9.69 7.31 -12.23
C LEU A 105 -9.72 8.56 -13.11
N ALA A 106 -10.89 9.09 -13.44
CA ALA A 106 -11.00 10.34 -14.17
C ALA A 106 -10.36 11.51 -13.41
N SER A 107 -10.69 11.66 -12.12
CA SER A 107 -10.10 12.72 -11.27
C SER A 107 -8.59 12.53 -11.05
N VAL A 108 -8.14 11.29 -10.87
CA VAL A 108 -6.70 10.95 -10.78
C VAL A 108 -5.97 11.34 -12.05
N TYR A 109 -6.54 11.04 -13.22
CA TYR A 109 -5.93 11.39 -14.50
C TYR A 109 -5.76 12.90 -14.65
N GLU A 110 -6.78 13.70 -14.34
CA GLU A 110 -6.72 15.16 -14.40
C GLU A 110 -5.63 15.73 -13.48
N VAL A 111 -5.54 15.22 -12.24
CA VAL A 111 -4.50 15.65 -11.29
C VAL A 111 -3.11 15.24 -11.77
N TYR A 112 -2.97 14.02 -12.30
CA TYR A 112 -1.68 13.55 -12.84
C TYR A 112 -1.21 14.40 -14.03
N GLN A 113 -2.10 14.74 -14.98
CA GLN A 113 -1.77 15.61 -16.11
C GLN A 113 -1.40 17.01 -15.61
N SER A 114 -2.16 17.58 -14.69
CA SER A 114 -1.84 18.86 -14.05
C SER A 114 -0.45 18.87 -13.39
N ALA A 115 -0.10 17.79 -12.70
CA ALA A 115 1.22 17.63 -12.09
C ALA A 115 2.32 17.52 -13.16
N ALA A 116 2.09 16.73 -14.23
CA ALA A 116 3.04 16.57 -15.34
C ALA A 116 3.32 17.89 -16.08
N ASP A 117 2.30 18.69 -16.34
CA ASP A 117 2.43 20.03 -16.92
C ASP A 117 3.24 20.95 -15.98
N GLY A 118 2.98 20.90 -14.68
CA GLY A 118 3.75 21.60 -13.66
C GLY A 118 5.24 21.25 -13.64
N MET A 119 5.62 20.02 -14.00
CA MET A 119 7.04 19.62 -14.11
C MET A 119 7.78 20.43 -15.17
N LEU A 120 7.17 20.66 -16.34
CA LEU A 120 7.79 21.45 -17.38
C LEU A 120 7.91 22.92 -16.99
N GLU A 121 6.86 23.49 -16.45
CA GLU A 121 6.78 24.93 -16.11
C GLU A 121 7.71 25.30 -14.93
N ARG A 122 7.72 24.50 -13.88
CA ARG A 122 8.41 24.81 -12.61
C ARG A 122 9.82 24.26 -12.54
N PHE A 123 10.05 23.07 -13.07
CA PHE A 123 11.35 22.39 -12.97
C PHE A 123 12.09 22.33 -14.31
N GLY A 124 11.48 22.81 -15.42
CA GLY A 124 12.08 22.72 -16.76
C GLY A 124 12.35 21.28 -17.21
N MET A 125 11.65 20.32 -16.64
CA MET A 125 11.86 18.88 -16.83
C MET A 125 10.71 18.26 -17.62
N ARG A 126 11.02 17.21 -18.38
CA ARG A 126 9.97 16.30 -18.88
C ARG A 126 9.34 15.55 -17.71
N ALA A 127 8.11 15.08 -17.89
CA ALA A 127 7.42 14.20 -16.97
C ALA A 127 8.09 12.80 -16.96
N LEU A 128 9.23 12.69 -16.27
CA LEU A 128 9.93 11.42 -16.04
C LEU A 128 9.28 10.70 -14.87
N THR A 129 9.13 9.39 -15.01
CA THR A 129 8.50 8.54 -14.01
C THR A 129 9.51 7.68 -13.27
N ALA A 130 9.26 7.44 -11.98
CA ALA A 130 9.94 6.50 -11.14
C ALA A 130 9.44 5.05 -11.35
N ASP A 131 9.95 4.12 -10.56
CA ASP A 131 9.70 2.67 -10.68
C ASP A 131 8.21 2.30 -10.67
N GLU A 132 7.40 3.00 -9.87
CA GLU A 132 5.95 2.76 -9.78
C GLU A 132 5.10 3.70 -10.64
N GLY A 133 5.72 4.49 -11.52
CA GLY A 133 5.06 5.38 -12.47
C GLY A 133 4.72 6.77 -11.92
N GLY A 134 5.04 7.09 -10.66
CA GLY A 134 4.93 8.42 -10.11
C GLY A 134 5.94 9.38 -10.73
N LEU A 135 5.61 10.68 -10.82
CA LEU A 135 6.51 11.72 -11.31
C LEU A 135 7.68 11.92 -10.33
N ALA A 136 8.88 12.17 -10.86
CA ALA A 136 10.09 12.24 -10.06
C ALA A 136 10.94 13.50 -10.34
N PRO A 137 10.44 14.71 -10.11
CA PRO A 137 11.24 15.93 -10.25
C PRO A 137 12.22 16.10 -9.07
N SER A 138 13.22 16.95 -9.26
CA SER A 138 14.16 17.30 -8.21
C SER A 138 13.53 18.36 -7.29
N PHE A 139 12.81 17.92 -6.29
CA PHE A 139 12.31 18.78 -5.22
C PHE A 139 13.44 19.22 -4.26
N GLU A 140 13.27 20.37 -3.64
CA GLU A 140 14.22 20.88 -2.64
C GLU A 140 14.09 20.17 -1.28
N ASN A 141 12.86 19.76 -0.92
CA ASN A 141 12.55 19.08 0.34
C ASN A 141 11.18 18.40 0.27
N SER A 142 10.85 17.61 1.29
CA SER A 142 9.59 16.84 1.40
C SER A 142 8.34 17.72 1.48
N ILE A 143 8.45 18.92 2.09
CA ILE A 143 7.31 19.86 2.18
C ILE A 143 6.94 20.36 0.80
N GLN A 144 7.92 20.66 -0.06
CA GLN A 144 7.66 21.10 -1.44
C GLN A 144 6.90 20.03 -2.25
N VAL A 145 7.15 18.75 -2.00
CA VAL A 145 6.40 17.66 -2.66
C VAL A 145 4.92 17.73 -2.29
N LEU A 146 4.61 17.90 -0.99
CA LEU A 146 3.23 17.99 -0.49
C LEU A 146 2.52 19.26 -0.99
N GLU A 147 3.22 20.40 -1.01
CA GLU A 147 2.72 21.65 -1.56
C GLU A 147 2.41 21.55 -3.05
N GLU A 148 3.32 20.92 -3.82
CA GLU A 148 3.11 20.72 -5.26
C GLU A 148 1.96 19.75 -5.53
N ALA A 149 1.78 18.69 -4.72
CA ALA A 149 0.65 17.79 -4.84
C ALA A 149 -0.68 18.53 -4.61
N CYS A 150 -0.78 19.38 -3.58
CA CYS A 150 -1.96 20.23 -3.38
C CYS A 150 -2.17 21.20 -4.54
N SER A 151 -1.10 21.84 -5.04
CA SER A 151 -1.18 22.75 -6.18
C SER A 151 -1.65 22.05 -7.48
N ALA A 152 -1.21 20.80 -7.69
CA ALA A 152 -1.65 20.01 -8.85
C ALA A 152 -3.16 19.67 -8.76
N ILE A 153 -3.66 19.34 -7.56
CA ILE A 153 -5.08 19.11 -7.32
C ILE A 153 -5.89 20.38 -7.62
N GLU A 154 -5.45 21.54 -7.12
CA GLU A 154 -6.13 22.82 -7.35
C GLU A 154 -6.12 23.23 -8.84
N ARG A 155 -4.99 23.07 -9.53
CA ARG A 155 -4.89 23.33 -10.99
C ARG A 155 -5.79 22.41 -11.82
N ALA A 156 -6.03 21.18 -11.36
CA ALA A 156 -7.00 20.26 -11.96
C ALA A 156 -8.46 20.66 -11.67
N GLY A 157 -8.71 21.74 -10.92
CA GLY A 157 -10.03 22.24 -10.59
C GLY A 157 -10.70 21.51 -9.41
N LEU A 158 -9.95 20.69 -8.69
CA LEU A 158 -10.43 19.92 -7.53
C LEU A 158 -10.03 20.60 -6.21
N LYS A 159 -10.71 20.25 -5.13
CA LYS A 159 -10.46 20.80 -3.80
C LYS A 159 -9.69 19.82 -2.94
N PRO A 160 -8.43 20.15 -2.53
CA PRO A 160 -7.67 19.34 -1.57
C PRO A 160 -8.46 19.14 -0.27
N GLY A 161 -8.49 17.92 0.24
CA GLY A 161 -9.19 17.56 1.47
C GLY A 161 -10.72 17.42 1.37
N GLN A 162 -11.28 17.62 0.17
CA GLN A 162 -12.71 17.40 -0.09
C GLN A 162 -12.93 16.39 -1.21
N GLU A 163 -12.42 16.68 -2.42
CA GLU A 163 -12.57 15.84 -3.61
C GLU A 163 -11.35 14.93 -3.83
N MET A 164 -10.19 15.40 -3.38
CA MET A 164 -8.94 14.66 -3.43
C MET A 164 -8.14 14.86 -2.15
N HIS A 165 -7.69 13.79 -1.54
CA HIS A 165 -6.81 13.80 -0.38
C HIS A 165 -5.41 13.36 -0.76
N LEU A 166 -4.47 13.44 0.18
CA LEU A 166 -3.11 12.94 0.05
C LEU A 166 -2.87 11.77 0.99
N ALA A 167 -1.90 10.96 0.66
CA ALA A 167 -1.24 10.01 1.56
C ALA A 167 0.28 10.13 1.35
N VAL A 168 1.06 9.80 2.35
CA VAL A 168 2.53 9.84 2.24
C VAL A 168 3.12 8.53 2.72
N ASP A 169 4.02 7.97 1.91
CA ASP A 169 4.92 6.90 2.30
C ASP A 169 6.29 7.53 2.60
N VAL A 170 6.61 7.60 3.88
CA VAL A 170 7.85 8.22 4.35
C VAL A 170 9.03 7.28 4.18
N ALA A 171 8.81 5.98 4.37
CA ALA A 171 9.84 4.94 4.35
C ALA A 171 11.08 5.29 5.18
N SER A 172 10.85 5.79 6.38
CA SER A 172 11.85 6.49 7.21
C SER A 172 13.05 5.62 7.60
N SER A 173 12.92 4.28 7.58
CA SER A 173 14.04 3.36 7.78
C SER A 173 15.18 3.58 6.79
N HIS A 174 14.90 4.13 5.58
CA HIS A 174 15.90 4.36 4.54
C HIS A 174 16.90 5.48 4.87
N PHE A 175 16.45 6.48 5.63
CA PHE A 175 17.29 7.62 6.05
C PHE A 175 17.52 7.64 7.57
N TYR A 176 17.27 6.52 8.28
CA TYR A 176 17.61 6.36 9.69
C TYR A 176 19.05 5.91 9.86
N LYS A 177 19.89 6.72 10.53
CA LYS A 177 21.30 6.46 10.77
C LYS A 177 21.68 6.93 12.17
N GLU A 178 22.51 6.18 12.89
CA GLU A 178 23.03 6.55 14.20
C GLU A 178 21.94 7.02 15.19
N SER A 179 20.79 6.34 15.20
CA SER A 179 19.62 6.66 16.04
C SER A 179 18.94 8.01 15.73
N LYS A 180 19.13 8.54 14.52
CA LYS A 180 18.52 9.77 14.02
C LYS A 180 17.97 9.60 12.61
N TYR A 181 17.04 10.45 12.23
CA TYR A 181 16.46 10.54 10.90
C TYR A 181 17.10 11.69 10.13
N GLU A 182 17.75 11.39 9.02
CA GLU A 182 18.38 12.39 8.13
C GLU A 182 17.34 12.84 7.07
N LEU A 183 16.40 13.69 7.51
CA LEU A 183 15.29 14.18 6.67
C LEU A 183 15.65 15.53 6.05
N ASP A 184 15.72 15.61 4.72
CA ASP A 184 15.95 16.84 3.95
C ASP A 184 17.18 17.64 4.42
N GLY A 185 18.23 16.95 4.86
CA GLY A 185 19.46 17.55 5.35
C GLY A 185 19.45 17.94 6.84
N GLU A 186 18.35 17.69 7.55
CA GLU A 186 18.23 17.85 8.99
C GLU A 186 18.37 16.51 9.71
N SER A 187 19.03 16.48 10.87
CA SER A 187 19.24 15.28 11.68
C SER A 187 18.30 15.29 12.88
N LEU A 188 17.18 14.55 12.79
CA LEU A 188 16.07 14.56 13.73
C LEU A 188 16.13 13.37 14.70
N THR A 189 15.84 13.61 15.96
CA THR A 189 15.52 12.54 16.93
C THR A 189 14.14 11.95 16.65
N GLY A 190 13.79 10.78 17.24
CA GLY A 190 12.46 10.21 17.09
C GLY A 190 11.33 11.14 17.54
N GLN A 191 11.54 11.96 18.57
CA GLN A 191 10.54 12.91 19.02
C GLN A 191 10.37 14.10 18.06
N GLU A 192 11.45 14.60 17.48
CA GLU A 192 11.41 15.66 16.45
C GLU A 192 10.78 15.15 15.16
N MET A 193 11.06 13.90 14.76
CA MET A 193 10.40 13.28 13.62
C MET A 193 8.88 13.17 13.82
N ILE A 194 8.41 12.76 15.00
CA ILE A 194 6.97 12.74 15.33
C ILE A 194 6.36 14.14 15.22
N GLN A 195 7.05 15.18 15.71
CA GLN A 195 6.59 16.55 15.62
C GLN A 195 6.47 17.00 14.17
N THR A 196 7.47 16.73 13.33
CA THR A 196 7.45 17.03 11.88
C THR A 196 6.27 16.37 11.18
N LEU A 197 6.03 15.08 11.43
CA LEU A 197 4.92 14.33 10.81
C LEU A 197 3.55 14.85 11.29
N ASN A 198 3.43 15.23 12.55
CA ASN A 198 2.21 15.85 13.08
C ASN A 198 1.95 17.23 12.45
N GLU A 199 2.98 18.03 12.21
CA GLU A 199 2.88 19.30 11.50
C GLU A 199 2.41 19.08 10.05
N TRP A 200 2.95 18.07 9.35
CA TRP A 200 2.47 17.72 8.02
C TRP A 200 0.99 17.30 8.02
N ALA A 201 0.59 16.41 8.93
CA ALA A 201 -0.81 15.97 9.05
C ALA A 201 -1.77 17.10 9.40
N SER A 202 -1.30 18.11 10.13
CA SER A 202 -2.10 19.31 10.48
C SER A 202 -2.22 20.31 9.33
N ARG A 203 -1.21 20.36 8.46
CA ARG A 203 -1.12 21.35 7.37
C ARG A 203 -1.70 20.84 6.04
N PHE A 204 -1.55 19.56 5.76
CA PHE A 204 -1.95 18.95 4.49
C PHE A 204 -3.11 17.98 4.69
N PRO A 205 -3.95 17.75 3.67
CA PRO A 205 -5.11 16.86 3.77
C PRO A 205 -4.71 15.38 3.70
N LEU A 206 -3.86 14.94 4.62
CA LEU A 206 -3.35 13.58 4.68
C LEU A 206 -4.41 12.62 5.24
N VAL A 207 -4.64 11.48 4.57
CA VAL A 207 -5.47 10.38 5.08
C VAL A 207 -4.62 9.30 5.76
N SER A 208 -3.33 9.20 5.42
CA SER A 208 -2.39 8.27 6.06
C SER A 208 -0.94 8.72 5.96
N ILE A 209 -0.17 8.34 6.96
CA ILE A 209 1.31 8.38 6.97
C ILE A 209 1.79 6.94 7.14
N GLU A 210 2.47 6.44 6.11
CA GLU A 210 3.06 5.10 6.04
C GLU A 210 4.52 5.16 6.46
N ASP A 211 4.93 4.23 7.33
CA ASP A 211 6.29 4.05 7.84
C ASP A 211 7.00 5.35 8.25
N GLY A 212 6.28 6.15 9.04
CA GLY A 212 6.76 7.45 9.53
C GLY A 212 7.96 7.36 10.46
N LEU A 213 8.23 6.17 11.04
CA LEU A 213 9.36 5.90 11.92
C LEU A 213 10.05 4.60 11.53
N HIS A 214 11.33 4.47 11.95
CA HIS A 214 12.12 3.25 11.73
C HIS A 214 11.38 1.99 12.22
N GLU A 215 11.47 0.92 11.47
CA GLU A 215 10.73 -0.34 11.67
C GLU A 215 11.00 -1.04 13.03
N GLU A 216 12.08 -0.70 13.72
CA GLU A 216 12.37 -1.20 15.07
C GLU A 216 12.21 -0.13 16.17
N ALA A 217 11.68 1.05 15.85
CA ALA A 217 11.47 2.13 16.84
C ALA A 217 10.19 1.93 17.68
N TRP A 218 9.96 0.72 18.21
CA TRP A 218 8.75 0.31 18.93
C TRP A 218 8.31 1.25 20.05
N GLU A 219 9.24 1.94 20.70
CA GLU A 219 8.93 2.89 21.77
C GLU A 219 8.32 4.21 21.28
N PHE A 220 8.54 4.56 20.00
CA PHE A 220 8.07 5.80 19.40
C PHE A 220 6.77 5.64 18.58
N TRP A 221 6.51 4.47 18.01
CA TRP A 221 5.32 4.21 17.21
C TRP A 221 3.99 4.51 17.94
N PRO A 222 3.79 4.11 19.24
CA PRO A 222 2.58 4.49 19.97
C PRO A 222 2.44 6.00 20.15
N LYS A 223 3.56 6.71 20.30
CA LYS A 223 3.58 8.18 20.43
C LYS A 223 3.22 8.86 19.10
N LEU A 224 3.68 8.30 17.97
CA LEU A 224 3.28 8.77 16.64
C LEU A 224 1.78 8.56 16.43
N THR A 225 1.27 7.36 16.70
CA THR A 225 -0.16 7.06 16.57
C THR A 225 -1.01 7.99 17.42
N GLN A 226 -0.58 8.27 18.66
CA GLN A 226 -1.26 9.24 19.52
C GLN A 226 -1.20 10.67 18.96
N ALA A 227 -0.06 11.09 18.40
CA ALA A 227 0.10 12.44 17.82
C ALA A 227 -0.76 12.63 16.56
N LEU A 228 -0.96 11.58 15.78
CA LEU A 228 -1.76 11.60 14.55
C LEU A 228 -3.24 11.25 14.78
N ASP A 229 -3.65 10.98 16.01
CA ASP A 229 -5.04 10.66 16.33
C ASP A 229 -5.98 11.77 15.86
N ASN A 230 -7.08 11.37 15.20
CA ASN A 230 -8.06 12.25 14.55
C ASN A 230 -7.53 13.12 13.38
N LEU A 231 -6.27 12.99 12.98
CA LEU A 231 -5.71 13.66 11.79
C LEU A 231 -5.65 12.72 10.60
N CYS A 232 -4.93 11.61 10.74
CA CYS A 232 -4.78 10.60 9.69
C CYS A 232 -4.41 9.23 10.26
N LEU A 233 -4.40 8.21 9.39
CA LEU A 233 -3.97 6.86 9.76
C LEU A 233 -2.45 6.79 9.95
N THR A 234 -2.03 6.05 10.98
CA THR A 234 -0.64 5.60 11.14
C THR A 234 -0.54 4.21 10.54
N LEU A 235 0.04 4.12 9.34
CA LEU A 235 0.07 2.92 8.51
C LEU A 235 1.44 2.23 8.62
N GLY A 236 1.45 0.94 8.94
CA GLY A 236 2.67 0.14 9.02
C GLY A 236 2.85 -0.75 7.79
N ASP A 237 3.97 -0.59 7.07
CA ASP A 237 4.48 -1.47 6.02
C ASP A 237 5.65 -2.31 6.54
N ASP A 238 6.88 -1.84 6.45
CA ASP A 238 8.07 -2.55 6.95
C ASP A 238 8.03 -2.74 8.47
N PHE A 239 7.36 -1.82 9.19
CA PHE A 239 7.09 -1.98 10.62
C PHE A 239 6.30 -3.25 10.94
N LEU A 240 5.33 -3.63 10.12
CA LEU A 240 4.47 -4.80 10.35
C LEU A 240 4.84 -6.01 9.48
N CYS A 241 5.40 -5.81 8.29
CA CYS A 241 5.76 -6.85 7.30
C CYS A 241 4.63 -7.86 7.05
N THR A 242 3.36 -7.45 7.14
CA THR A 242 2.19 -8.36 7.09
C THR A 242 2.29 -9.52 8.11
N ASN A 243 3.18 -9.43 9.09
CA ASN A 243 3.51 -10.50 10.03
C ASN A 243 2.53 -10.55 11.21
N PRO A 244 1.78 -11.66 11.42
CA PRO A 244 0.81 -11.77 12.51
C PRO A 244 1.39 -11.51 13.90
N GLY A 245 2.64 -11.90 14.17
CA GLY A 245 3.30 -11.66 15.45
C GLY A 245 3.59 -10.18 15.70
N ARG A 246 4.07 -9.45 14.65
CA ARG A 246 4.30 -8.01 14.73
C ARG A 246 2.97 -7.25 14.85
N ILE A 247 1.92 -7.68 14.14
CA ILE A 247 0.58 -7.10 14.23
C ILE A 247 0.03 -7.23 15.65
N ARG A 248 0.07 -8.43 16.27
CA ARG A 248 -0.39 -8.62 17.66
C ARG A 248 0.34 -7.68 18.62
N LYS A 249 1.67 -7.62 18.53
CA LYS A 249 2.47 -6.71 19.36
C LYS A 249 2.10 -5.24 19.15
N ALA A 250 1.87 -4.83 17.89
CA ALA A 250 1.49 -3.46 17.57
C ALA A 250 0.08 -3.11 18.09
N VAL A 251 -0.86 -4.06 18.06
CA VAL A 251 -2.19 -3.91 18.68
C VAL A 251 -2.07 -3.74 20.20
N GLU A 252 -1.31 -4.62 20.86
CA GLU A 252 -1.10 -4.56 22.32
C GLU A 252 -0.49 -3.25 22.79
N THR A 253 0.36 -2.65 21.96
CA THR A 253 1.06 -1.38 22.28
C THR A 253 0.40 -0.15 21.68
N SER A 254 -0.70 -0.29 20.92
CA SER A 254 -1.34 0.80 20.16
C SER A 254 -0.37 1.52 19.22
N ALA A 255 0.50 0.77 18.55
CA ALA A 255 1.61 1.30 17.77
C ALA A 255 1.19 1.84 16.40
N CYS A 256 0.08 1.37 15.84
CA CYS A 256 -0.51 1.89 14.60
C CYS A 256 -2.03 1.60 14.57
N ASN A 257 -2.71 2.08 13.54
CA ASN A 257 -4.14 1.88 13.35
C ASN A 257 -4.50 1.47 11.91
N ALA A 258 -3.49 1.15 11.09
CA ALA A 258 -3.66 0.63 9.74
C ALA A 258 -2.53 -0.33 9.36
N LEU A 259 -2.88 -1.34 8.55
CA LEU A 259 -1.97 -2.36 8.01
C LEU A 259 -1.80 -2.17 6.50
N LEU A 260 -0.56 -2.07 6.02
CA LEU A 260 -0.25 -2.31 4.61
C LEU A 260 -0.04 -3.81 4.41
N LEU A 261 -0.91 -4.43 3.63
CA LEU A 261 -0.94 -5.87 3.44
C LEU A 261 -0.28 -6.25 2.12
N LYS A 262 0.83 -6.98 2.20
CA LYS A 262 1.60 -7.49 1.06
C LYS A 262 1.75 -9.00 1.18
N LEU A 263 0.98 -9.78 0.42
CA LEU A 263 0.94 -11.25 0.56
C LEU A 263 2.30 -11.93 0.36
N ASN A 264 3.18 -11.33 -0.43
CA ASN A 264 4.51 -11.92 -0.66
C ASN A 264 5.48 -11.75 0.53
N GLN A 265 5.13 -10.94 1.54
CA GLN A 265 5.90 -10.85 2.79
C GLN A 265 5.66 -12.08 3.70
N VAL A 266 4.52 -12.74 3.57
CA VAL A 266 4.15 -13.93 4.36
C VAL A 266 4.11 -15.21 3.54
N GLY A 267 3.78 -15.14 2.25
CA GLY A 267 3.97 -16.23 1.29
C GLY A 267 2.72 -17.09 1.00
N THR A 268 1.62 -16.97 1.75
CA THR A 268 0.39 -17.71 1.47
C THR A 268 -0.86 -16.84 1.67
N LEU A 269 -1.95 -17.21 0.99
CA LEU A 269 -3.26 -16.57 1.18
C LEU A 269 -3.76 -16.73 2.63
N SER A 270 -3.54 -17.90 3.24
CA SER A 270 -4.01 -18.18 4.60
C SER A 270 -3.28 -17.32 5.64
N GLU A 271 -1.97 -17.10 5.51
CA GLU A 271 -1.21 -16.20 6.40
C GLU A 271 -1.62 -14.74 6.22
N GLY A 272 -1.82 -14.31 4.96
CA GLY A 272 -2.35 -12.97 4.69
C GLY A 272 -3.76 -12.75 5.24
N ALA A 273 -4.63 -13.76 5.15
CA ALA A 273 -5.97 -13.71 5.74
C ALA A 273 -5.92 -13.61 7.28
N GLU A 274 -4.99 -14.31 7.94
CA GLU A 274 -4.77 -14.16 9.38
C GLU A 274 -4.33 -12.74 9.74
N ALA A 275 -3.36 -12.18 9.02
CA ALA A 275 -2.91 -10.79 9.22
C ALA A 275 -4.06 -9.79 9.05
N CYS A 276 -4.88 -9.96 8.02
CA CYS A 276 -6.05 -9.12 7.76
C CYS A 276 -7.10 -9.22 8.87
N ARG A 277 -7.41 -10.44 9.37
CA ARG A 277 -8.35 -10.63 10.50
C ARG A 277 -7.86 -9.93 11.75
N LEU A 278 -6.59 -10.12 12.12
CA LEU A 278 -6.00 -9.48 13.31
C LEU A 278 -6.10 -7.95 13.26
N ALA A 279 -5.80 -7.35 12.10
CA ALA A 279 -5.93 -5.91 11.92
C ALA A 279 -7.39 -5.45 12.09
N ARG A 280 -8.34 -6.16 11.47
CA ARG A 280 -9.78 -5.82 11.56
C ARG A 280 -10.37 -6.02 12.94
N GLU A 281 -10.01 -7.08 13.65
CA GLU A 281 -10.43 -7.34 15.03
C GLU A 281 -9.95 -6.22 15.98
N ALA A 282 -8.82 -5.59 15.66
CA ALA A 282 -8.32 -4.41 16.36
C ALA A 282 -8.98 -3.09 15.91
N GLY A 283 -9.90 -3.11 14.93
CA GLY A 283 -10.54 -1.92 14.37
C GLY A 283 -9.66 -1.15 13.38
N TRP A 284 -8.57 -1.73 12.91
CA TRP A 284 -7.64 -1.10 11.97
C TRP A 284 -8.17 -1.07 10.55
N LYS A 285 -7.68 -0.10 9.77
CA LYS A 285 -7.85 -0.07 8.33
C LYS A 285 -6.85 -1.01 7.64
N VAL A 286 -7.25 -1.57 6.50
CA VAL A 286 -6.41 -2.47 5.69
C VAL A 286 -6.22 -1.88 4.31
N VAL A 287 -4.95 -1.74 3.91
CA VAL A 287 -4.51 -1.30 2.59
C VAL A 287 -3.88 -2.49 1.88
N VAL A 288 -4.49 -3.00 0.83
CA VAL A 288 -3.89 -4.05 -0.01
C VAL A 288 -2.89 -3.40 -0.95
N SER A 289 -1.64 -3.87 -0.96
CA SER A 289 -0.55 -3.22 -1.69
C SER A 289 0.16 -4.14 -2.67
N ALA A 290 0.48 -3.58 -3.84
CA ALA A 290 1.43 -4.12 -4.82
C ALA A 290 2.89 -3.96 -4.33
N ARG A 291 3.83 -4.33 -5.21
CA ARG A 291 5.28 -4.12 -5.04
C ARG A 291 5.82 -3.32 -6.23
N SER A 292 7.03 -2.74 -6.09
CA SER A 292 7.69 -2.05 -7.21
C SER A 292 7.93 -2.99 -8.38
N GLY A 293 8.32 -4.25 -8.13
CA GLY A 293 8.50 -5.28 -9.13
C GLY A 293 7.20 -6.05 -9.45
N GLU A 294 6.22 -5.41 -10.07
CA GLU A 294 4.94 -6.02 -10.46
C GLU A 294 4.94 -6.55 -11.88
N THR A 295 3.91 -7.36 -12.18
CA THR A 295 3.54 -7.82 -13.52
C THR A 295 2.12 -7.37 -13.87
N GLU A 296 1.66 -7.63 -15.10
CA GLU A 296 0.28 -7.35 -15.52
C GLU A 296 -0.77 -8.31 -14.91
N ASP A 297 -0.37 -9.20 -14.00
CA ASP A 297 -1.30 -10.04 -13.26
C ASP A 297 -2.19 -9.18 -12.33
N ASP A 298 -3.50 -9.35 -12.40
CA ASP A 298 -4.50 -8.46 -11.85
C ASP A 298 -5.19 -8.95 -10.56
N TRP A 299 -4.82 -10.15 -10.08
CA TRP A 299 -5.42 -10.80 -8.90
C TRP A 299 -5.49 -9.91 -7.65
N LEU A 300 -4.60 -8.93 -7.55
CA LEU A 300 -4.55 -8.02 -6.39
C LEU A 300 -5.82 -7.16 -6.28
N ALA A 301 -6.43 -6.82 -7.42
CA ALA A 301 -7.71 -6.12 -7.46
C ALA A 301 -8.86 -7.02 -6.95
N ASP A 302 -8.88 -8.29 -7.39
CA ASP A 302 -9.81 -9.29 -6.87
C ASP A 302 -9.64 -9.51 -5.36
N LEU A 303 -8.38 -9.52 -4.87
CA LEU A 303 -8.10 -9.65 -3.44
C LEU A 303 -8.61 -8.44 -2.66
N ALA A 304 -8.28 -7.24 -3.10
CA ALA A 304 -8.67 -6.02 -2.42
C ALA A 304 -10.19 -5.88 -2.33
N PHE A 305 -10.90 -6.18 -3.41
CA PHE A 305 -12.35 -6.20 -3.44
C PHE A 305 -12.94 -7.35 -2.60
N GLY A 306 -12.47 -8.59 -2.80
CA GLY A 306 -12.97 -9.78 -2.10
C GLY A 306 -12.72 -9.75 -0.61
N TRP A 307 -11.64 -9.13 -0.17
CA TRP A 307 -11.36 -8.91 1.25
C TRP A 307 -11.92 -7.59 1.78
N ALA A 308 -12.72 -6.86 1.00
CA ALA A 308 -13.28 -5.56 1.36
C ALA A 308 -12.23 -4.62 1.95
N ALA A 309 -11.04 -4.54 1.34
CA ALA A 309 -9.98 -3.66 1.82
C ALA A 309 -10.45 -2.20 1.81
N ASP A 310 -10.01 -1.42 2.81
CA ASP A 310 -10.37 0.01 2.85
C ASP A 310 -9.71 0.78 1.72
N TYR A 311 -8.46 0.38 1.36
CA TYR A 311 -7.68 1.01 0.30
C TYR A 311 -6.90 -0.03 -0.52
N ILE A 312 -6.52 0.38 -1.75
CA ILE A 312 -5.59 -0.35 -2.61
C ILE A 312 -4.46 0.57 -3.08
N LYS A 313 -3.20 0.14 -2.93
CA LYS A 313 -1.97 0.83 -3.36
C LYS A 313 -1.29 0.01 -4.43
N VAL A 314 -1.33 0.47 -5.69
CA VAL A 314 -0.76 -0.29 -6.82
C VAL A 314 0.27 0.49 -7.65
N GLY A 315 0.56 1.71 -7.25
CA GLY A 315 1.42 2.63 -7.99
C GLY A 315 0.62 3.70 -8.72
N SER A 316 1.19 4.29 -9.76
CA SER A 316 0.58 5.35 -10.55
C SER A 316 -0.29 4.83 -11.70
N ILE A 317 -0.71 5.72 -12.61
CA ILE A 317 -1.60 5.42 -13.75
C ILE A 317 -0.87 5.38 -15.10
N THR A 318 0.43 5.13 -15.12
CA THR A 318 1.26 5.29 -16.33
C THR A 318 1.88 4.00 -16.86
N GLN A 319 1.94 2.93 -16.08
CA GLN A 319 2.61 1.67 -16.45
C GLN A 319 1.58 0.55 -16.56
N SER A 320 1.76 -0.36 -17.54
CA SER A 320 0.77 -1.41 -17.85
C SER A 320 0.52 -2.36 -16.68
N GLU A 321 1.54 -2.71 -15.91
CA GLU A 321 1.45 -3.55 -14.72
C GLU A 321 0.64 -2.89 -13.57
N ARG A 322 0.56 -1.56 -13.54
CA ARG A 322 -0.29 -0.80 -12.62
C ARG A 322 -1.71 -0.71 -13.15
N LEU A 323 -1.85 -0.33 -14.43
CA LEU A 323 -3.13 -0.17 -15.11
C LEU A 323 -3.94 -1.48 -15.14
N ALA A 324 -3.30 -2.64 -15.21
CA ALA A 324 -3.98 -3.94 -15.15
C ALA A 324 -4.88 -4.05 -13.91
N LYS A 325 -4.40 -3.63 -12.73
CA LYS A 325 -5.18 -3.68 -11.48
C LYS A 325 -6.34 -2.67 -11.48
N TYR A 326 -6.13 -1.46 -11.98
CA TYR A 326 -7.19 -0.46 -12.10
C TYR A 326 -8.26 -0.88 -13.11
N ASN A 327 -7.86 -1.42 -14.26
CA ASN A 327 -8.79 -1.96 -15.25
C ASN A 327 -9.62 -3.11 -14.65
N ARG A 328 -8.99 -3.97 -13.85
CA ARG A 328 -9.69 -5.05 -13.17
C ARG A 328 -10.72 -4.54 -12.16
N LEU A 329 -10.42 -3.48 -11.41
CA LEU A 329 -11.41 -2.83 -10.53
C LEU A 329 -12.60 -2.28 -11.31
N LEU A 330 -12.38 -1.67 -12.49
CA LEU A 330 -13.45 -1.21 -13.39
C LEU A 330 -14.33 -2.38 -13.89
N GLU A 331 -13.73 -3.51 -14.25
CA GLU A 331 -14.46 -4.72 -14.64
C GLU A 331 -15.32 -5.25 -13.50
N ILE A 332 -14.76 -5.30 -12.28
CA ILE A 332 -15.49 -5.74 -11.08
C ILE A 332 -16.65 -4.77 -10.83
N GLU A 333 -16.42 -3.46 -10.80
CA GLU A 333 -17.44 -2.45 -10.59
C GLU A 333 -18.60 -2.63 -11.59
N SER A 334 -18.28 -2.74 -12.89
CA SER A 334 -19.31 -2.90 -13.95
C SER A 334 -20.10 -4.20 -13.86
N SER A 335 -19.66 -5.18 -13.09
CA SER A 335 -20.37 -6.46 -12.89
C SER A 335 -21.31 -6.44 -11.70
N TYR A 336 -21.25 -5.40 -10.85
CA TYR A 336 -22.09 -5.23 -9.67
C TYR A 336 -23.14 -4.10 -9.82
N ASP A 337 -23.02 -3.25 -10.88
CA ASP A 337 -24.04 -2.29 -11.30
C ASP A 337 -25.14 -3.01 -12.12
#